data_159dbfedd458c8cafbd10cc650041ebe
#
_entry.id   159dbfedd458c8cafbd10cc650041ebe
#
_cell.length_a   1.000
_cell.length_b   1.000
_cell.length_c   1.000
_cell.angle_alpha   90.00
_cell.angle_beta   90.00
_cell.angle_gamma   90.00
#
_symmetry.space_group_name_H-M   'P 1'
#
loop_
_entity.id
_entity.type
_entity.pdbx_description
1 polymer ?
#
loop_
_entity_poly.entity_id
_entity_poly.type
_entity_poly.pdbx_seq_one_letter_code
_entity_poly.pdbx_strand_id
1 'polypeptide(L)'
;MPDNHETTTHRLVLPADANHYGTLYAGSLLKYGLEAAYAAATRGVGSESNLMLRRVLSVECRRTVPVGTLVEIQGAILQVRQCYIVVGVVGMPLADGDLPWMDGLFGFVQVDQKGLPVELPEKIQTVSNT
;
A
#
# COMPACT_ATOMS: atom_id res chain seq x y z
N MET A 1 11.79 -7.68 -17.32
CA MET A 1 10.88 -6.51 -17.31
C MET A 1 10.25 -6.35 -15.97
N PRO A 2 10.33 -5.17 -15.40
CA PRO A 2 9.58 -4.93 -14.19
C PRO A 2 8.10 -5.10 -14.47
N ASP A 3 7.42 -5.65 -13.51
CA ASP A 3 5.98 -5.83 -13.60
C ASP A 3 5.33 -4.45 -13.44
N ASN A 4 4.64 -4.00 -14.50
CA ASN A 4 3.98 -2.69 -14.50
C ASN A 4 2.78 -2.64 -13.55
N HIS A 5 2.38 -3.79 -13.00
CA HIS A 5 1.27 -3.89 -12.06
C HIS A 5 1.70 -3.52 -10.64
N GLU A 6 2.99 -3.47 -10.37
CA GLU A 6 3.49 -3.21 -9.02
C GLU A 6 4.11 -1.83 -8.90
N THR A 7 3.91 -1.23 -7.76
CA THR A 7 4.49 0.05 -7.41
C THR A 7 5.37 -0.13 -6.18
N THR A 8 6.60 0.33 -6.27
CA THR A 8 7.57 0.20 -5.18
C THR A 8 7.82 1.56 -4.55
N THR A 9 7.76 1.63 -3.24
CA THR A 9 8.10 2.82 -2.46
C THR A 9 9.20 2.47 -1.48
N HIS A 10 9.99 3.48 -1.12
CA HIS A 10 11.07 3.33 -0.15
C HIS A 10 10.89 4.36 0.96
N ARG A 11 11.18 3.95 2.19
CA ARG A 11 11.12 4.84 3.35
C ARG A 11 12.31 4.57 4.25
N LEU A 12 12.87 5.64 4.80
CA LEU A 12 13.85 5.53 5.86
C LEU A 12 13.11 5.68 7.19
N VAL A 13 13.29 4.71 8.08
CA VAL A 13 12.67 4.77 9.41
C VAL A 13 13.42 5.78 10.25
N LEU A 14 12.80 6.93 10.51
CA LEU A 14 13.39 8.04 11.25
C LEU A 14 12.99 7.97 12.73
N PRO A 15 13.75 8.63 13.62
CA PRO A 15 13.38 8.67 15.04
C PRO A 15 11.94 9.16 15.27
N ALA A 16 11.45 10.08 14.44
CA ALA A 16 10.07 10.59 14.57
C ALA A 16 9.02 9.52 14.26
N ASP A 17 9.40 8.45 13.55
CA ASP A 17 8.49 7.35 13.18
C ASP A 17 8.58 6.19 14.16
N ALA A 18 9.38 6.32 15.23
CA ALA A 18 9.71 5.22 16.11
C ALA A 18 8.92 5.28 17.42
N ASN A 19 8.76 4.11 18.02
CA ASN A 19 8.26 3.98 19.38
C ASN A 19 9.44 4.11 20.38
N HIS A 20 9.15 3.99 21.66
CA HIS A 20 10.16 4.13 22.69
C HIS A 20 11.17 2.97 22.73
N TYR A 21 10.95 1.92 21.97
CA TYR A 21 11.91 0.81 21.84
C TYR A 21 12.90 1.02 20.70
N GLY A 22 12.78 2.13 19.96
CA GLY A 22 13.66 2.38 18.82
C GLY A 22 13.30 1.60 17.57
N THR A 23 12.06 1.16 17.46
CA THR A 23 11.56 0.46 16.27
C THR A 23 10.35 1.19 15.71
N LEU A 24 10.01 0.86 14.47
CA LEU A 24 8.89 1.51 13.76
C LEU A 24 7.61 1.41 14.57
N TYR A 25 7.00 2.57 14.86
CA TYR A 25 5.75 2.65 15.58
C TYR A 25 4.60 2.12 14.72
N ALA A 26 3.63 1.45 15.36
CA ALA A 26 2.50 0.87 14.65
C ALA A 26 1.73 1.89 13.80
N GLY A 27 1.52 3.09 14.33
CA GLY A 27 0.85 4.15 13.57
C GLY A 27 1.64 4.57 12.34
N SER A 28 2.96 4.62 12.45
CA SER A 28 3.83 4.93 11.33
C SER A 28 3.83 3.81 10.29
N LEU A 29 3.78 2.56 10.74
CA LEU A 29 3.67 1.40 9.85
C LEU A 29 2.38 1.48 9.03
N LEU A 30 1.26 1.80 9.68
CA LEU A 30 -0.01 1.97 9.01
C LEU A 30 0.06 3.10 7.98
N LYS A 31 0.69 4.20 8.33
CA LYS A 31 0.88 5.34 7.42
C LYS A 31 1.71 4.92 6.20
N TYR A 32 2.80 4.22 6.41
CA TYR A 32 3.66 3.74 5.32
C TYR A 32 2.87 2.81 4.38
N GLY A 33 2.12 1.88 4.97
CA GLY A 33 1.31 0.95 4.19
C GLY A 33 0.23 1.66 3.39
N LEU A 34 -0.45 2.61 4.02
CA LEU A 34 -1.50 3.37 3.36
C LEU A 34 -0.95 4.23 2.22
N GLU A 35 0.19 4.89 2.44
CA GLU A 35 0.82 5.68 1.40
C GLU A 35 1.24 4.84 0.21
N ALA A 36 1.81 3.66 0.47
CA ALA A 36 2.20 2.74 -0.59
C ALA A 36 0.98 2.23 -1.36
N ALA A 37 -0.10 1.92 -0.63
CA ALA A 37 -1.34 1.47 -1.24
C ALA A 37 -1.96 2.56 -2.11
N TYR A 38 -1.97 3.79 -1.61
CA TYR A 38 -2.52 4.92 -2.36
C TYR A 38 -1.70 5.20 -3.63
N ALA A 39 -0.38 5.11 -3.53
CA ALA A 39 0.49 5.28 -4.70
C ALA A 39 0.21 4.22 -5.76
N ALA A 40 0.07 2.96 -5.34
CA ALA A 40 -0.26 1.87 -6.27
C ALA A 40 -1.64 2.07 -6.88
N ALA A 41 -2.62 2.46 -6.08
CA ALA A 41 -3.98 2.71 -6.55
C ALA A 41 -4.02 3.84 -7.57
N THR A 42 -3.39 4.96 -7.26
CA THR A 42 -3.36 6.12 -8.14
C THR A 42 -2.64 5.81 -9.45
N ARG A 43 -1.53 5.10 -9.37
CA ARG A 43 -0.77 4.72 -10.55
C ARG A 43 -1.57 3.77 -11.45
N GLY A 44 -2.29 2.84 -10.85
CA GLY A 44 -3.05 1.85 -11.60
C GLY A 44 -4.33 2.40 -12.19
N VAL A 45 -5.03 3.31 -11.48
CA VAL A 45 -6.29 3.87 -11.96
C VAL A 45 -6.06 5.09 -12.84
N GLY A 46 -5.07 5.89 -12.51
CA GLY A 46 -4.75 7.11 -13.26
C GLY A 46 -4.58 8.29 -12.33
N SER A 47 -3.67 9.20 -12.68
CA SER A 47 -3.32 10.35 -11.84
C SER A 47 -4.48 11.33 -11.64
N GLU A 48 -5.48 11.29 -12.54
CA GLU A 48 -6.64 12.17 -12.43
C GLU A 48 -7.78 11.54 -11.62
N SER A 49 -7.59 10.31 -11.16
CA SER A 49 -8.61 9.65 -10.35
C SER A 49 -8.71 10.31 -8.98
N ASN A 50 -9.90 10.26 -8.41
CA ASN A 50 -10.15 10.76 -7.07
C ASN A 50 -10.50 9.57 -6.19
N LEU A 51 -9.49 9.00 -5.57
CA LEU A 51 -9.63 7.80 -4.76
C LEU A 51 -9.66 8.14 -3.29
N MET A 52 -10.61 7.55 -2.58
CA MET A 52 -10.77 7.73 -1.16
C MET A 52 -10.64 6.40 -0.46
N LEU A 53 -9.88 6.36 0.62
CA LEU A 53 -9.80 5.15 1.44
C LEU A 53 -11.16 4.84 2.02
N ARG A 54 -11.64 3.64 1.77
CA ARG A 54 -12.91 3.20 2.30
C ARG A 54 -12.74 2.31 3.53
N ARG A 55 -11.75 1.41 3.48
CA ARG A 55 -11.50 0.52 4.60
C ARG A 55 -10.08 -0.01 4.59
N VAL A 56 -9.62 -0.36 5.75
CA VAL A 56 -8.43 -1.16 5.94
C VAL A 56 -8.92 -2.58 6.20
N LEU A 57 -8.69 -3.47 5.25
CA LEU A 57 -9.20 -4.84 5.35
C LEU A 57 -8.36 -5.67 6.32
N SER A 58 -7.05 -5.49 6.25
CA SER A 58 -6.14 -6.13 7.20
C SER A 58 -4.79 -5.41 7.14
N VAL A 59 -4.09 -5.42 8.25
CA VAL A 59 -2.67 -5.02 8.31
C VAL A 59 -2.03 -5.90 9.37
N GLU A 60 -0.92 -6.54 9.00
CA GLU A 60 -0.14 -7.31 9.95
C GLU A 60 1.28 -6.80 10.00
N CYS A 61 1.76 -6.57 11.21
CA CYS A 61 3.17 -6.29 11.48
C CYS A 61 3.82 -7.63 11.80
N ARG A 62 4.73 -8.07 10.96
CA ARG A 62 5.34 -9.40 11.11
C ARG A 62 6.70 -9.35 11.78
N ARG A 63 7.36 -8.19 11.72
CA ARG A 63 8.68 -7.99 12.32
C ARG A 63 8.82 -6.55 12.75
N THR A 64 9.61 -6.34 13.80
CA THR A 64 10.00 -4.98 14.17
C THR A 64 11.05 -4.47 13.20
N VAL A 65 11.03 -3.16 12.94
CA VAL A 65 11.99 -2.51 12.04
C VAL A 65 12.73 -1.44 12.84
N PRO A 66 14.05 -1.56 13.00
CA PRO A 66 14.81 -0.56 13.76
C PRO A 66 14.88 0.80 13.05
N VAL A 67 15.02 1.86 13.86
CA VAL A 67 15.33 3.19 13.35
C VAL A 67 16.61 3.12 12.52
N GLY A 68 16.63 3.84 11.41
CA GLY A 68 17.79 3.86 10.50
C GLY A 68 17.73 2.83 9.40
N THR A 69 16.69 1.98 9.38
CA THR A 69 16.52 0.99 8.32
C THR A 69 15.82 1.63 7.13
N LEU A 70 16.37 1.38 5.94
CA LEU A 70 15.68 1.73 4.70
C LEU A 70 14.79 0.56 4.31
N VAL A 71 13.49 0.80 4.25
CA VAL A 71 12.51 -0.26 3.93
C VAL A 71 11.93 -0.05 2.54
N GLU A 72 11.53 -1.15 1.95
CA GLU A 72 10.88 -1.16 0.65
C GLU A 72 9.48 -1.75 0.81
N ILE A 73 8.49 -1.10 0.20
CA ILE A 73 7.11 -1.58 0.23
C ILE A 73 6.63 -1.68 -1.20
N GLN A 74 6.11 -2.85 -1.56
CA GLN A 74 5.51 -3.06 -2.87
C GLN A 74 4.00 -3.07 -2.72
N GLY A 75 3.32 -2.40 -3.65
CA GLY A 75 1.87 -2.35 -3.69
C GLY A 75 1.35 -2.69 -5.07
N ALA A 76 0.17 -3.30 -5.12
CA ALA A 76 -0.45 -3.68 -6.37
C ALA A 76 -1.96 -3.76 -6.21
N ILE A 77 -2.70 -3.43 -7.27
CA ILE A 77 -4.14 -3.59 -7.29
C ILE A 77 -4.44 -5.08 -7.47
N LEU A 78 -5.20 -5.66 -6.54
CA LEU A 78 -5.53 -7.08 -6.54
C LEU A 78 -6.91 -7.36 -7.08
N GLN A 79 -7.86 -6.47 -6.85
CA GLN A 79 -9.25 -6.62 -7.33
C GLN A 79 -9.79 -5.28 -7.77
N VAL A 80 -10.64 -5.34 -8.78
CA VAL A 80 -11.36 -4.17 -9.28
C VAL A 80 -12.85 -4.52 -9.35
N ARG A 81 -13.66 -3.65 -8.75
CA ARG A 81 -15.12 -3.76 -8.77
C ARG A 81 -15.66 -2.40 -9.17
N GLN A 82 -16.68 -2.31 -9.94
CA GLN A 82 -17.34 -1.08 -10.42
C GLN A 82 -16.63 0.24 -10.03
N CYS A 83 -16.74 0.66 -8.77
CA CYS A 83 -16.14 1.90 -8.28
C CYS A 83 -15.11 1.67 -7.16
N TYR A 84 -14.77 0.43 -6.88
CA TYR A 84 -13.99 0.02 -5.71
C TYR A 84 -12.81 -0.84 -6.13
N ILE A 85 -11.66 -0.62 -5.51
CA ILE A 85 -10.47 -1.47 -5.72
C ILE A 85 -9.91 -1.95 -4.39
N VAL A 86 -9.30 -3.12 -4.42
CA VAL A 86 -8.52 -3.64 -3.29
C VAL A 86 -7.06 -3.62 -3.69
N VAL A 87 -6.25 -3.00 -2.84
CA VAL A 87 -4.81 -2.88 -3.05
C VAL A 87 -4.10 -3.65 -1.95
N GLY A 88 -3.17 -4.52 -2.36
CA GLY A 88 -2.31 -5.22 -1.43
C GLY A 88 -0.96 -4.54 -1.33
N VAL A 89 -0.39 -4.53 -0.13
CA VAL A 89 0.98 -4.03 0.08
C VAL A 89 1.77 -5.05 0.88
N VAL A 90 3.06 -5.12 0.60
CA VAL A 90 3.98 -6.01 1.28
C VAL A 90 5.26 -5.24 1.60
N GLY A 91 5.64 -5.21 2.87
CA GLY A 91 6.94 -4.70 3.29
C GLY A 91 7.97 -5.76 3.02
N MET A 92 8.88 -5.48 2.11
CA MET A 92 9.82 -6.48 1.59
C MET A 92 10.80 -6.91 2.68
N PRO A 93 11.28 -8.16 2.62
CA PRO A 93 12.23 -8.66 3.60
C PRO A 93 13.47 -7.76 3.73
N LEU A 94 13.93 -7.58 4.97
CA LEU A 94 15.09 -6.73 5.24
C LEU A 94 16.40 -7.39 4.85
N ALA A 95 16.43 -8.72 4.83
CA ALA A 95 17.58 -9.50 4.46
C ALA A 95 17.12 -10.78 3.76
N ASP A 96 18.04 -11.38 3.01
CA ASP A 96 17.74 -12.63 2.30
C ASP A 96 17.29 -13.70 3.29
N GLY A 97 16.24 -14.42 2.92
CA GLY A 97 15.67 -15.47 3.75
C GLY A 97 14.73 -15.01 4.83
N ASP A 98 14.59 -13.70 5.01
CA ASP A 98 13.64 -13.14 5.97
C ASP A 98 12.21 -13.19 5.43
N LEU A 99 11.26 -13.12 6.36
CA LEU A 99 9.87 -12.89 6.00
C LEU A 99 9.64 -11.40 5.78
N PRO A 100 8.58 -11.03 5.05
CA PRO A 100 8.16 -9.62 4.96
C PRO A 100 7.97 -9.04 6.36
N TRP A 101 8.27 -7.73 6.51
CA TRP A 101 8.10 -7.09 7.82
C TRP A 101 6.66 -6.62 8.05
N MET A 102 5.87 -6.49 7.00
CA MET A 102 4.44 -6.18 7.13
C MET A 102 3.72 -6.60 5.86
N ASP A 103 2.41 -6.75 5.95
CA ASP A 103 1.55 -6.81 4.77
C ASP A 103 0.19 -6.20 5.12
N GLY A 104 -0.55 -5.83 4.08
CA GLY A 104 -1.84 -5.22 4.28
C GLY A 104 -2.72 -5.24 3.05
N LEU A 105 -4.02 -5.05 3.29
CA LEU A 105 -5.03 -4.92 2.24
C LEU A 105 -5.85 -3.67 2.53
N PHE A 106 -5.99 -2.82 1.53
CA PHE A 106 -6.69 -1.53 1.64
C PHE A 106 -7.73 -1.44 0.54
N GLY A 107 -8.89 -0.93 0.88
CA GLY A 107 -9.97 -0.72 -0.09
C GLY A 107 -10.17 0.75 -0.37
N PHE A 108 -10.15 1.13 -1.65
CA PHE A 108 -10.37 2.50 -2.10
C PHE A 108 -11.59 2.55 -3.00
N VAL A 109 -12.31 3.66 -2.95
CA VAL A 109 -13.43 3.91 -3.83
C VAL A 109 -13.15 5.15 -4.66
N GLN A 110 -13.49 5.12 -5.95
CA GLN A 110 -13.42 6.31 -6.78
C GLN A 110 -14.67 7.13 -6.56
N VAL A 111 -14.50 8.41 -6.29
CA VAL A 111 -15.60 9.31 -5.98
C VAL A 111 -15.53 10.55 -6.84
N ASP A 112 -16.66 11.23 -7.00
CA ASP A 112 -16.73 12.53 -7.64
C ASP A 112 -16.43 13.64 -6.63
N GLN A 113 -16.57 14.89 -7.05
CA GLN A 113 -16.30 16.04 -6.20
C GLN A 113 -17.22 16.14 -4.98
N LYS A 114 -18.37 15.46 -5.05
CA LYS A 114 -19.32 15.43 -3.94
C LYS A 114 -19.12 14.22 -3.02
N GLY A 115 -18.14 13.39 -3.33
CA GLY A 115 -17.87 12.18 -2.55
C GLY A 115 -18.75 11.00 -2.93
N LEU A 116 -19.46 11.06 -4.04
CA LEU A 116 -20.31 9.95 -4.49
C LEU A 116 -19.51 8.99 -5.36
N PRO A 117 -19.78 7.67 -5.25
CA PRO A 117 -19.03 6.68 -6.03
C PRO A 117 -19.18 6.88 -7.54
N VAL A 118 -18.09 6.70 -8.25
CA VAL A 118 -18.00 6.83 -9.71
C VAL A 118 -17.31 5.60 -10.25
N GLU A 119 -17.81 5.09 -11.38
CA GLU A 119 -17.21 3.92 -12.00
C GLU A 119 -15.75 4.14 -12.36
N LEU A 120 -14.97 3.08 -12.16
CA LEU A 120 -13.56 3.06 -12.53
C LEU A 120 -13.39 2.87 -14.03
N PRO A 121 -12.25 3.29 -14.60
CA PRO A 121 -11.95 2.98 -16.00
C PRO A 121 -11.94 1.47 -16.25
N GLU A 122 -12.25 1.07 -17.47
CA GLU A 122 -12.35 -0.34 -17.83
C GLU A 122 -11.02 -1.08 -17.81
N LYS A 123 -9.92 -0.36 -18.01
CA LYS A 123 -8.61 -0.98 -18.22
C LYS A 123 -7.69 -0.75 -17.05
N ILE A 124 -8.02 -1.32 -15.91
CA ILE A 124 -7.14 -1.29 -14.74
C ILE A 124 -6.45 -2.64 -14.64
N GLN A 125 -5.11 -2.62 -14.59
CA GLN A 125 -4.34 -3.84 -14.48
C GLN A 125 -4.27 -4.30 -13.03
N THR A 126 -4.49 -5.60 -12.83
CA THR A 126 -4.36 -6.22 -11.52
C THR A 126 -3.24 -7.25 -11.57
N VAL A 127 -2.70 -7.56 -10.40
CA VAL A 127 -1.77 -8.68 -10.28
C VAL A 127 -2.59 -9.96 -10.37
N SER A 128 -2.22 -10.83 -11.31
CA SER A 128 -2.91 -12.11 -11.50
C SER A 128 -2.50 -13.08 -10.42
N ASN A 129 -3.49 -13.75 -9.83
CA ASN A 129 -3.26 -14.78 -8.82
C ASN A 129 -3.54 -16.19 -9.35
N THR A 130 -3.67 -16.31 -10.64
CA THR A 130 -3.91 -17.62 -11.25
C THR A 130 -2.63 -18.41 -11.44
#